data_d26c83671cb8e49482e14ccfc4ffc074
#
_entry.id   d26c83671cb8e49482e14ccfc4ffc074
#
_cell.length_a   1.000
_cell.length_b   1.000
_cell.length_c   1.000
_cell.angle_alpha   90.00
_cell.angle_beta   90.00
_cell.angle_gamma   90.00
#
_symmetry.space_group_name_H-M   'P 1'
#
loop_
_entity.id
_entity.type
_entity.pdbx_description
1 polymer ?
#
loop_
_entity_poly.entity_id
_entity_poly.type
_entity_poly.pdbx_seq_one_letter_code
_entity_poly.pdbx_strand_id
1 'polypeptide(L)'
;MGKRSRKRGYKTLTHRQQFYIDHEWFFEFDEVLPKHKDALVNEGYPMKMIMGHARHGIHSMWRDDSFLLSLQRGEPDIYVNPKDAEKKGVADGDLIQVFNKTGSFICQAHLTSGVGQNMLYMYHGWDPMMFKNRQNFGAVVQTGGLIKPTSIAGGYGHLGWKPFAYEPNHTFHDYTCDFEKYLGA
;
A
#
# COMPACT_ATOMS: atom_id res chain seq x y z
N MET A 1 -27.68 31.05 -29.71
CA MET A 1 -27.98 31.21 -28.27
C MET A 1 -27.43 30.02 -27.51
N GLY A 2 -26.28 30.18 -26.86
CA GLY A 2 -25.64 29.10 -26.10
C GLY A 2 -26.42 28.79 -24.81
N LYS A 3 -26.76 27.53 -24.60
CA LYS A 3 -27.35 27.06 -23.35
C LYS A 3 -26.33 27.31 -22.24
N ARG A 4 -26.58 28.29 -21.36
CA ARG A 4 -25.85 28.44 -20.10
C ARG A 4 -26.02 27.13 -19.32
N SER A 5 -24.97 26.33 -19.25
CA SER A 5 -24.87 25.20 -18.32
C SER A 5 -25.15 25.74 -16.92
N ARG A 6 -26.28 25.45 -16.33
CA ARG A 6 -26.52 25.72 -14.91
C ARG A 6 -25.46 24.91 -14.14
N LYS A 7 -24.50 25.59 -13.53
CA LYS A 7 -23.55 24.95 -12.62
C LYS A 7 -24.36 24.29 -11.51
N ARG A 8 -24.36 22.97 -11.50
CA ARG A 8 -25.02 22.18 -10.46
C ARG A 8 -24.21 22.36 -9.18
N GLY A 9 -24.85 22.77 -8.10
CA GLY A 9 -24.18 22.86 -6.80
C GLY A 9 -23.69 21.49 -6.32
N TYR A 10 -22.72 21.50 -5.43
CA TYR A 10 -22.25 20.27 -4.77
C TYR A 10 -23.36 19.65 -3.92
N LYS A 11 -23.30 18.34 -3.73
CA LYS A 11 -24.24 17.60 -2.87
C LYS A 11 -23.84 17.74 -1.39
N THR A 12 -23.66 18.97 -0.95
CA THR A 12 -23.36 19.34 0.45
C THR A 12 -24.50 20.20 0.97
N LEU A 13 -24.61 20.35 2.27
CA LEU A 13 -25.66 21.16 2.91
C LEU A 13 -25.68 22.59 2.40
N THR A 14 -24.52 23.16 2.12
CA THR A 14 -24.34 24.54 1.63
C THR A 14 -24.32 24.65 0.11
N HIS A 15 -24.42 23.52 -0.61
CA HIS A 15 -24.22 23.43 -2.06
C HIS A 15 -22.87 23.96 -2.56
N ARG A 16 -21.90 24.12 -1.65
CA ARG A 16 -20.52 24.54 -1.94
C ARG A 16 -19.56 23.37 -1.73
N GLN A 17 -18.40 23.43 -2.35
CA GLN A 17 -17.31 22.52 -2.04
C GLN A 17 -16.88 22.73 -0.58
N GLN A 18 -16.77 21.63 0.15
CA GLN A 18 -16.42 21.66 1.56
C GLN A 18 -15.01 21.11 1.74
N PHE A 19 -14.12 21.89 2.30
CA PHE A 19 -12.74 21.50 2.63
C PHE A 19 -12.57 21.18 4.12
N TYR A 20 -13.37 21.80 4.97
CA TYR A 20 -13.41 21.53 6.39
C TYR A 20 -14.46 20.48 6.68
N ILE A 21 -14.03 19.36 7.28
CA ILE A 21 -14.92 18.23 7.58
C ILE A 21 -15.33 18.31 9.04
N ASP A 22 -16.48 18.90 9.30
CA ASP A 22 -17.08 19.04 10.61
C ASP A 22 -17.74 17.72 11.02
N HIS A 23 -16.91 16.80 11.48
CA HIS A 23 -17.34 15.47 11.90
C HIS A 23 -16.44 14.95 13.02
N GLU A 24 -17.03 14.40 14.07
CA GLU A 24 -16.33 13.95 15.29
C GLU A 24 -15.14 13.04 15.00
N TRP A 25 -15.24 12.11 14.05
CA TRP A 25 -14.13 11.24 13.68
C TRP A 25 -12.93 12.01 13.14
N PHE A 26 -13.19 13.04 12.33
CA PHE A 26 -12.13 13.86 11.79
C PHE A 26 -11.49 14.77 12.85
N PHE A 27 -12.26 15.23 13.82
CA PHE A 27 -11.72 15.92 14.98
C PHE A 27 -10.84 15.02 15.83
N GLU A 28 -11.31 13.80 16.11
CA GLU A 28 -10.57 12.83 16.93
C GLU A 28 -9.19 12.48 16.35
N PHE A 29 -9.08 12.46 15.02
CA PHE A 29 -7.84 12.13 14.31
C PHE A 29 -7.08 13.34 13.79
N ASP A 30 -7.53 14.55 14.09
CA ASP A 30 -6.92 15.79 13.60
C ASP A 30 -6.85 15.84 12.05
N GLU A 31 -7.95 15.44 11.39
CA GLU A 31 -8.09 15.31 9.94
C GLU A 31 -9.19 16.22 9.36
N VAL A 32 -9.60 17.24 10.11
CA VAL A 32 -10.68 18.15 9.71
C VAL A 32 -10.34 19.00 8.48
N LEU A 33 -9.06 19.19 8.22
CA LEU A 33 -8.52 19.85 7.03
C LEU A 33 -7.45 18.98 6.39
N PRO A 34 -7.33 18.97 5.05
CA PRO A 34 -6.20 18.37 4.38
C PRO A 34 -4.90 19.02 4.84
N LYS A 35 -4.01 18.25 5.42
CA LYS A 35 -2.69 18.69 5.84
C LYS A 35 -1.66 17.61 5.64
N HIS A 36 -0.41 18.00 5.46
CA HIS A 36 0.68 17.05 5.41
C HIS A 36 0.87 16.36 6.77
N LYS A 37 1.07 15.06 6.73
CA LYS A 37 1.54 14.25 7.86
C LYS A 37 2.72 13.41 7.40
N ASP A 38 3.69 13.25 8.28
CA ASP A 38 4.84 12.42 7.99
C ASP A 38 4.44 10.96 7.84
N ALA A 39 5.13 10.27 6.92
CA ALA A 39 4.95 8.84 6.73
C ALA A 39 5.28 8.05 7.99
N LEU A 40 4.59 6.94 8.18
CA LEU A 40 4.92 5.99 9.23
C LEU A 40 6.27 5.33 8.95
N VAL A 41 7.24 5.59 9.81
CA VAL A 41 8.56 4.98 9.74
C VAL A 41 8.70 3.93 10.82
N ASN A 42 9.06 2.70 10.44
CA ASN A 42 9.56 1.70 11.38
C ASN A 42 11.07 1.83 11.48
N GLU A 43 11.55 2.11 12.67
CA GLU A 43 12.99 2.12 12.94
C GLU A 43 13.60 0.75 12.62
N GLY A 44 14.78 0.77 11.98
CA GLY A 44 15.50 -0.45 11.60
C GLY A 44 15.08 -1.06 10.25
N TYR A 45 14.11 -0.46 9.52
CA TYR A 45 13.69 -0.93 8.21
C TYR A 45 13.93 0.15 7.16
N PRO A 46 15.04 0.06 6.41
CA PRO A 46 15.55 1.17 5.61
C PRO A 46 14.84 1.34 4.25
N MET A 47 14.08 0.34 3.81
CA MET A 47 13.46 0.36 2.50
C MET A 47 12.06 0.98 2.57
N LYS A 48 11.78 1.93 1.69
CA LYS A 48 10.41 2.40 1.45
C LYS A 48 9.74 1.53 0.41
N MET A 49 8.55 1.03 0.70
CA MET A 49 7.76 0.26 -0.25
C MET A 49 6.63 1.11 -0.81
N ILE A 50 6.52 1.10 -2.12
CA ILE A 50 5.41 1.71 -2.87
C ILE A 50 4.80 0.69 -3.80
N MET A 51 3.56 0.91 -4.17
CA MET A 51 2.80 0.00 -5.00
C MET A 51 2.13 0.73 -6.14
N GLY A 52 1.88 0.01 -7.22
CA GLY A 52 1.23 0.57 -8.40
C GLY A 52 0.36 -0.44 -9.13
N HIS A 53 -0.24 0.00 -10.21
CA HIS A 53 -1.11 -0.81 -11.05
C HIS A 53 -0.30 -1.51 -12.13
N ALA A 54 -0.54 -2.81 -12.32
CA ALA A 54 0.05 -3.54 -13.42
C ALA A 54 -0.52 -3.08 -14.77
N ARG A 55 0.32 -3.10 -15.79
CA ARG A 55 -0.07 -2.73 -17.15
C ARG A 55 -1.14 -3.67 -17.73
N HIS A 56 -1.04 -4.95 -17.42
CA HIS A 56 -1.88 -6.02 -17.94
C HIS A 56 -2.78 -6.63 -16.87
N GLY A 57 -3.34 -5.81 -15.98
CA GLY A 57 -4.23 -6.24 -14.93
C GLY A 57 -5.02 -5.07 -14.35
N ILE A 58 -6.22 -5.35 -13.85
CA ILE A 58 -7.04 -4.39 -13.12
C ILE A 58 -7.18 -4.93 -11.70
N HIS A 59 -6.37 -4.42 -10.78
CA HIS A 59 -6.24 -4.95 -9.42
C HIS A 59 -5.97 -6.46 -9.44
N SER A 60 -6.84 -7.29 -8.87
CA SER A 60 -6.73 -8.75 -8.87
C SER A 60 -7.32 -9.42 -10.13
N MET A 61 -8.02 -8.66 -10.99
CA MET A 61 -8.61 -9.22 -12.20
C MET A 61 -7.51 -9.66 -13.18
N TRP A 62 -7.72 -10.82 -13.80
CA TRP A 62 -6.84 -11.46 -14.77
C TRP A 62 -5.49 -11.93 -14.22
N ARG A 63 -5.35 -12.04 -12.89
CA ARG A 63 -4.19 -12.66 -12.25
C ARG A 63 -4.22 -14.19 -12.31
N ASP A 64 -5.34 -14.75 -12.71
CA ASP A 64 -5.58 -16.18 -12.97
C ASP A 64 -5.53 -16.55 -14.46
N ASP A 65 -5.39 -15.56 -15.35
CA ASP A 65 -5.26 -15.80 -16.79
C ASP A 65 -3.80 -16.06 -17.17
N SER A 66 -3.50 -17.27 -17.62
CA SER A 66 -2.14 -17.72 -17.94
C SER A 66 -1.51 -16.94 -19.10
N PHE A 67 -2.31 -16.48 -20.08
CA PHE A 67 -1.81 -15.65 -21.18
C PHE A 67 -1.38 -14.27 -20.68
N LEU A 68 -2.21 -13.61 -19.87
CA LEU A 68 -1.88 -12.32 -19.31
C LEU A 68 -0.72 -12.40 -18.32
N LEU A 69 -0.59 -13.49 -17.58
CA LEU A 69 0.56 -13.74 -16.72
C LEU A 69 1.85 -13.94 -17.52
N SER A 70 1.78 -14.54 -18.72
CA SER A 70 2.95 -14.72 -19.59
C SER A 70 3.52 -13.41 -20.12
N LEU A 71 2.74 -12.32 -20.14
CA LEU A 71 3.19 -10.98 -20.50
C LEU A 71 3.99 -10.30 -19.37
N GLN A 72 4.06 -10.94 -18.23
CA GLN A 72 4.80 -10.55 -17.03
C GLN A 72 5.66 -11.75 -16.59
N ARG A 73 6.20 -11.74 -15.38
CA ARG A 73 6.98 -12.89 -14.88
C ARG A 73 6.14 -14.09 -14.45
N GLY A 74 4.80 -13.97 -14.49
CA GLY A 74 3.89 -15.07 -14.13
C GLY A 74 3.68 -15.27 -12.62
N GLU A 75 4.51 -14.66 -11.80
CA GLU A 75 4.51 -14.76 -10.34
C GLU A 75 4.61 -13.38 -9.70
N PRO A 76 4.25 -13.23 -8.41
CA PRO A 76 4.49 -12.01 -7.67
C PRO A 76 5.97 -11.65 -7.67
N ASP A 77 6.30 -10.48 -8.22
CA ASP A 77 7.64 -9.94 -8.24
C ASP A 77 7.69 -8.55 -7.62
N ILE A 78 8.84 -8.21 -7.08
CA ILE A 78 9.10 -6.91 -6.49
C ILE A 78 10.36 -6.29 -7.11
N TYR A 79 10.24 -5.06 -7.51
CA TYR A 79 11.32 -4.32 -8.17
C TYR A 79 12.29 -3.80 -7.13
N VAL A 80 13.56 -4.14 -7.31
CA VAL A 80 14.66 -3.82 -6.39
C VAL A 80 15.77 -3.13 -7.16
N ASN A 81 16.36 -2.09 -6.58
CA ASN A 81 17.52 -1.44 -7.18
C ASN A 81 18.74 -2.40 -7.16
N PRO A 82 19.47 -2.56 -8.27
CA PRO A 82 20.61 -3.48 -8.34
C PRO A 82 21.67 -3.25 -7.25
N LYS A 83 21.92 -1.99 -6.86
CA LYS A 83 22.88 -1.68 -5.78
C LYS A 83 22.42 -2.14 -4.41
N ASP A 84 21.11 -2.13 -4.15
CA ASP A 84 20.58 -2.62 -2.88
C ASP A 84 20.54 -4.15 -2.87
N ALA A 85 20.24 -4.77 -4.00
CA ALA A 85 20.30 -6.22 -4.17
C ALA A 85 21.73 -6.75 -4.00
N GLU A 86 22.74 -6.09 -4.58
CA GLU A 86 24.15 -6.44 -4.45
C GLU A 86 24.61 -6.45 -3.00
N LYS A 87 24.25 -5.44 -2.20
CA LYS A 87 24.55 -5.37 -0.77
C LYS A 87 24.03 -6.57 0.02
N LYS A 88 22.95 -7.20 -0.46
CA LYS A 88 22.26 -8.31 0.20
C LYS A 88 22.49 -9.66 -0.50
N GLY A 89 23.35 -9.71 -1.52
CA GLY A 89 23.67 -10.93 -2.25
C GLY A 89 22.48 -11.51 -3.02
N VAL A 90 21.58 -10.65 -3.49
CA VAL A 90 20.35 -11.03 -4.22
C VAL A 90 20.57 -10.84 -5.72
N ALA A 91 20.30 -11.86 -6.51
CA ALA A 91 20.29 -11.85 -7.97
C ALA A 91 18.87 -11.65 -8.52
N ASP A 92 18.80 -11.30 -9.81
CA ASP A 92 17.50 -11.20 -10.51
C ASP A 92 16.82 -12.58 -10.55
N GLY A 93 15.54 -12.63 -10.18
CA GLY A 93 14.78 -13.86 -10.09
C GLY A 93 14.93 -14.65 -8.79
N ASP A 94 15.85 -14.27 -7.91
CA ASP A 94 15.95 -14.90 -6.58
C ASP A 94 14.65 -14.69 -5.78
N LEU A 95 14.31 -15.69 -4.99
CA LEU A 95 13.28 -15.50 -3.96
C LEU A 95 13.85 -14.65 -2.82
N ILE A 96 13.09 -13.66 -2.41
CA ILE A 96 13.40 -12.82 -1.27
C ILE A 96 12.24 -12.79 -0.28
N GLN A 97 12.57 -12.67 0.98
CA GLN A 97 11.62 -12.36 2.04
C GLN A 97 11.64 -10.86 2.28
N VAL A 98 10.48 -10.21 2.11
CA VAL A 98 10.26 -8.82 2.48
C VAL A 98 9.57 -8.81 3.83
N PHE A 99 10.06 -8.02 4.76
CA PHE A 99 9.59 -8.07 6.15
C PHE A 99 9.70 -6.74 6.88
N ASN A 100 8.93 -6.63 7.92
CA ASN A 100 9.06 -5.62 8.98
C ASN A 100 8.48 -6.19 10.28
N LYS A 101 8.32 -5.36 11.31
CA LYS A 101 7.77 -5.79 12.60
C LYS A 101 6.33 -6.31 12.55
N THR A 102 5.59 -6.01 11.47
CA THR A 102 4.19 -6.42 11.32
C THR A 102 4.08 -7.82 10.76
N GLY A 103 4.96 -8.20 9.84
CA GLY A 103 4.95 -9.51 9.20
C GLY A 103 5.93 -9.61 8.04
N SER A 104 5.72 -10.62 7.18
CA SER A 104 6.56 -10.85 6.01
C SER A 104 5.82 -11.53 4.88
N PHE A 105 6.34 -11.37 3.66
CA PHE A 105 5.91 -12.13 2.48
C PHE A 105 7.12 -12.52 1.64
N ILE A 106 6.97 -13.55 0.79
CA ILE A 106 8.05 -14.08 -0.06
C ILE A 106 7.64 -13.95 -1.53
N CYS A 107 8.48 -13.29 -2.32
CA CYS A 107 8.26 -13.07 -3.76
C CYS A 107 9.58 -13.09 -4.53
N GLN A 108 9.51 -13.01 -5.86
CA GLN A 108 10.71 -12.87 -6.69
C GLN A 108 11.27 -11.45 -6.66
N ALA A 109 12.59 -11.32 -6.65
CA ALA A 109 13.27 -10.07 -6.89
C ALA A 109 13.35 -9.79 -8.41
N HIS A 110 12.97 -8.59 -8.82
CA HIS A 110 13.16 -8.08 -10.17
C HIS A 110 14.12 -6.89 -10.14
N LEU A 111 15.35 -7.11 -10.59
CA LEU A 111 16.37 -6.08 -10.50
C LEU A 111 16.21 -5.05 -11.62
N THR A 112 16.09 -3.80 -11.23
CA THR A 112 15.96 -2.69 -12.19
C THR A 112 16.46 -1.37 -11.62
N SER A 113 17.15 -0.60 -12.45
CA SER A 113 17.52 0.78 -12.12
C SER A 113 16.35 1.77 -12.21
N GLY A 114 15.18 1.34 -12.67
CA GLY A 114 13.95 2.13 -12.67
C GLY A 114 13.39 2.43 -11.28
N VAL A 115 13.89 1.74 -10.25
CA VAL A 115 13.55 1.98 -8.84
C VAL A 115 14.74 2.63 -8.14
N GLY A 116 14.51 3.67 -7.35
CA GLY A 116 15.54 4.34 -6.56
C GLY A 116 16.17 3.43 -5.51
N GLN A 117 17.38 3.76 -5.04
CA GLN A 117 17.97 3.08 -3.89
C GLN A 117 17.12 3.29 -2.64
N ASN A 118 17.10 2.31 -1.76
CA ASN A 118 16.27 2.24 -0.56
C ASN A 118 14.76 2.28 -0.86
N MET A 119 14.36 1.83 -2.05
CA MET A 119 12.96 1.71 -2.43
C MET A 119 12.68 0.32 -2.98
N LEU A 120 11.50 -0.18 -2.66
CA LEU A 120 10.90 -1.37 -3.24
C LEU A 120 9.61 -0.95 -3.97
N TYR A 121 9.38 -1.53 -5.14
CA TYR A 121 8.15 -1.27 -5.90
C TYR A 121 7.49 -2.57 -6.29
N MET A 122 6.20 -2.70 -6.04
CA MET A 122 5.44 -3.90 -6.41
C MET A 122 4.14 -3.51 -7.10
N TYR A 123 3.78 -4.24 -8.15
CA TYR A 123 2.43 -4.15 -8.66
C TYR A 123 1.48 -4.87 -7.71
N HIS A 124 0.43 -4.18 -7.27
CA HIS A 124 -0.58 -4.76 -6.39
C HIS A 124 -1.53 -5.73 -7.12
N GLY A 125 -2.42 -6.34 -6.38
CA GLY A 125 -3.49 -7.18 -6.93
C GLY A 125 -3.15 -8.68 -6.98
N TRP A 126 -2.06 -9.10 -6.37
CA TRP A 126 -1.73 -10.50 -6.19
C TRP A 126 -2.46 -11.09 -4.98
N ASP A 127 -3.10 -12.24 -5.18
CA ASP A 127 -3.73 -12.97 -4.09
C ASP A 127 -2.69 -13.64 -3.18
N PRO A 128 -2.99 -13.79 -1.87
CA PRO A 128 -2.05 -14.44 -0.94
C PRO A 128 -1.59 -15.82 -1.38
N MET A 129 -2.46 -16.60 -2.02
CA MET A 129 -2.14 -17.95 -2.48
C MET A 129 -1.05 -18.02 -3.55
N MET A 130 -0.76 -16.90 -4.22
CA MET A 130 0.28 -16.80 -5.24
C MET A 130 1.67 -16.60 -4.65
N PHE A 131 1.77 -16.26 -3.38
CA PHE A 131 3.03 -16.10 -2.66
C PHE A 131 3.47 -17.40 -2.01
N LYS A 132 4.79 -17.63 -1.90
CA LYS A 132 5.34 -18.88 -1.36
C LYS A 132 4.87 -19.18 0.07
N ASN A 133 4.81 -18.19 0.92
CA ASN A 133 4.32 -18.33 2.30
C ASN A 133 2.83 -18.02 2.46
N ARG A 134 2.09 -17.87 1.36
CA ARG A 134 0.66 -17.50 1.34
C ARG A 134 0.34 -16.20 2.09
N GLN A 135 1.31 -15.31 2.14
CA GLN A 135 1.17 -13.95 2.66
C GLN A 135 1.50 -12.96 1.55
N ASN A 136 0.64 -12.01 1.32
CA ASN A 136 0.89 -10.94 0.35
C ASN A 136 1.49 -9.71 1.04
N PHE A 137 1.74 -8.68 0.26
CA PHE A 137 2.25 -7.40 0.72
C PHE A 137 1.45 -6.79 1.89
N GLY A 138 0.18 -7.12 2.06
CA GLY A 138 -0.63 -6.68 3.20
C GLY A 138 -0.05 -7.08 4.55
N ALA A 139 0.77 -8.16 4.59
CA ALA A 139 1.42 -8.61 5.82
C ALA A 139 2.40 -7.59 6.41
N VAL A 140 2.97 -6.71 5.59
CA VAL A 140 3.94 -5.68 6.01
C VAL A 140 3.35 -4.28 6.07
N VAL A 141 2.07 -4.11 5.74
CA VAL A 141 1.39 -2.80 5.84
C VAL A 141 1.26 -2.39 7.30
N GLN A 142 1.76 -1.22 7.61
CA GLN A 142 1.76 -0.69 8.95
C GLN A 142 0.43 -0.06 9.29
N THR A 143 -0.30 -0.69 10.18
CA THR A 143 -1.50 -0.11 10.79
C THR A 143 -1.30 0.18 12.28
N GLY A 144 -0.18 -0.25 12.84
CA GLY A 144 0.12 -0.17 14.26
C GLY A 144 0.15 1.27 14.77
N GLY A 145 -0.60 1.53 15.80
CA GLY A 145 -0.74 2.85 16.40
C GLY A 145 -1.77 3.76 15.73
N LEU A 146 -2.26 3.39 14.55
CA LEU A 146 -3.29 4.15 13.84
C LEU A 146 -4.69 3.55 13.98
N ILE A 147 -4.78 2.36 14.53
CA ILE A 147 -6.05 1.75 14.89
C ILE A 147 -6.30 2.06 16.35
N LYS A 148 -7.37 2.76 16.63
CA LYS A 148 -7.83 3.03 18.00
C LYS A 148 -9.35 3.04 18.05
N PRO A 149 -9.95 2.75 19.21
CA PRO A 149 -11.40 2.87 19.36
C PRO A 149 -11.82 4.33 19.15
N THR A 150 -12.92 4.53 18.46
CA THR A 150 -13.52 5.85 18.29
C THR A 150 -14.67 6.03 19.25
N SER A 151 -14.90 7.26 19.72
CA SER A 151 -16.02 7.60 20.57
C SER A 151 -17.37 7.35 19.88
N ILE A 152 -17.44 7.61 18.59
CA ILE A 152 -18.66 7.43 17.80
C ILE A 152 -19.03 5.97 17.61
N ALA A 153 -18.06 5.11 17.43
CA ALA A 153 -18.30 3.67 17.31
C ALA A 153 -18.75 3.03 18.63
N GLY A 154 -18.68 3.78 19.74
CA GLY A 154 -19.27 3.39 21.02
C GLY A 154 -18.68 2.14 21.66
N GLY A 155 -17.49 1.73 21.26
CA GLY A 155 -16.84 0.55 21.80
C GLY A 155 -17.49 -0.78 21.40
N TYR A 156 -18.26 -0.81 20.36
CA TYR A 156 -18.83 -2.06 19.82
C TYR A 156 -17.77 -2.92 19.13
N GLY A 157 -16.85 -3.51 19.86
CA GLY A 157 -15.85 -4.44 19.31
C GLY A 157 -15.19 -3.95 18.02
N HIS A 158 -15.43 -4.62 16.92
CA HIS A 158 -14.87 -4.26 15.61
C HIS A 158 -15.33 -2.89 15.08
N LEU A 159 -16.49 -2.41 15.49
CA LEU A 159 -16.98 -1.07 15.14
C LEU A 159 -16.34 0.02 15.99
N GLY A 160 -15.79 -0.35 17.16
CA GLY A 160 -15.06 0.56 18.02
C GLY A 160 -13.67 0.91 17.51
N TRP A 161 -13.22 0.31 16.40
CA TRP A 161 -11.90 0.51 15.83
C TRP A 161 -11.99 1.15 14.46
N LYS A 162 -11.30 2.26 14.29
CA LYS A 162 -11.19 2.95 13.01
C LYS A 162 -9.73 2.97 12.58
N PRO A 163 -9.36 2.29 11.48
CA PRO A 163 -8.03 2.41 10.90
C PRO A 163 -7.94 3.76 10.19
N PHE A 164 -7.58 4.78 10.91
CA PHE A 164 -7.44 6.13 10.37
C PHE A 164 -5.96 6.39 10.15
N ALA A 165 -5.50 6.02 9.01
CA ALA A 165 -4.13 6.24 8.63
C ALA A 165 -4.05 7.41 7.67
N TYR A 166 -4.10 8.58 8.13
CA TYR A 166 -3.83 9.79 7.38
C TYR A 166 -4.90 10.26 6.41
N GLU A 167 -5.65 9.35 5.86
CA GLU A 167 -6.61 9.74 4.87
C GLU A 167 -7.53 8.55 4.55
N PRO A 168 -8.64 8.77 3.87
CA PRO A 168 -9.63 7.73 3.68
C PRO A 168 -9.21 6.63 2.71
N ASN A 169 -8.03 6.65 2.09
CA ASN A 169 -7.81 5.72 1.00
C ASN A 169 -6.47 4.98 0.96
N HIS A 170 -5.31 5.51 0.94
CA HIS A 170 -4.13 4.75 0.55
C HIS A 170 -3.02 4.68 1.62
N THR A 171 -3.18 3.78 2.58
CA THR A 171 -2.18 3.54 3.61
C THR A 171 -1.07 2.56 3.23
N PHE A 172 -1.17 1.93 2.08
CA PHE A 172 -0.19 0.97 1.58
C PHE A 172 0.90 1.60 0.71
N HIS A 173 0.93 2.90 0.62
CA HIS A 173 2.04 3.66 0.08
C HIS A 173 2.88 4.20 1.23
N ASP A 174 4.20 4.22 1.02
CA ASP A 174 5.14 4.88 1.91
C ASP A 174 5.26 4.26 3.32
N TYR A 175 5.21 2.95 3.41
CA TYR A 175 5.59 2.23 4.62
C TYR A 175 7.00 1.64 4.51
N THR A 176 7.61 1.32 5.65
CA THR A 176 8.98 0.84 5.70
C THR A 176 9.08 -0.66 5.95
N CYS A 177 10.03 -1.29 5.27
CA CYS A 177 10.34 -2.70 5.38
C CYS A 177 11.84 -2.92 5.12
N ASP A 178 12.25 -4.16 5.14
CA ASP A 178 13.55 -4.61 4.63
C ASP A 178 13.36 -5.90 3.84
N PHE A 179 14.40 -6.37 3.19
CA PHE A 179 14.38 -7.64 2.47
C PHE A 179 15.69 -8.40 2.65
N GLU A 180 15.62 -9.70 2.49
CA GLU A 180 16.77 -10.60 2.49
C GLU A 180 16.55 -11.74 1.50
N LYS A 181 17.61 -12.40 1.08
CA LYS A 181 17.52 -13.59 0.23
C LYS A 181 16.83 -14.71 1.00
N TYR A 182 15.79 -15.28 0.39
CA TYR A 182 15.11 -16.44 0.97
C TYR A 182 15.82 -17.73 0.56
N LEU A 183 16.34 -18.44 1.52
CA LEU A 183 17.12 -19.67 1.30
C LEU A 183 16.29 -20.97 1.40
N GLY A 184 14.97 -20.81 1.61
CA GLY A 184 14.10 -21.96 1.89
C GLY A 184 14.11 -22.33 3.38
N ALA A 185 13.04 -22.96 3.84
CA ALA A 185 12.99 -23.66 5.12
C ALA A 185 12.92 -25.14 4.86
#